data_ebe7786a9a8f2adf461bafa31b2d9043
#
_entry.id   ebe7786a9a8f2adf461bafa31b2d9043
#
_cell.length_a   1.000
_cell.length_b   1.000
_cell.length_c   1.000
_cell.angle_alpha   90.00
_cell.angle_beta   90.00
_cell.angle_gamma   90.00
#
_symmetry.space_group_name_H-M   'P 1'
#
loop_
_entity.id
_entity.type
_entity.pdbx_description
1 polymer ?
#
loop_
_entity_poly.entity_id
_entity_poly.type
_entity_poly.pdbx_seq_one_letter_code
_entity_poly.pdbx_strand_id
1 'polypeptide(L)'
;MTAPLRLGTRASALALAQSGHVADALRRLGVAVEVVPLSTPGDGESAPLAGRAHEGIFVSSVRDALIDGAIDLAVHSYKDVPTDPADGLVVAAVPEREDPRDTVVSRAPGLAALPAGAIVGTCSVRRAAWVHRVRPDLQVAPIRG
;
A
#
# COMPACT_ATOMS: atom_id res chain seq x y z
N MET A 1 23.55 21.40 -13.44
CA MET A 1 22.55 20.90 -12.47
C MET A 1 21.99 19.62 -13.06
N THR A 2 22.10 18.50 -12.36
CA THR A 2 21.48 17.23 -12.75
C THR A 2 19.95 17.34 -12.64
N ALA A 3 19.22 16.78 -13.60
CA ALA A 3 17.76 16.72 -13.53
C ALA A 3 17.32 16.00 -12.24
N PRO A 4 16.17 16.37 -11.64
CA PRO A 4 15.65 15.68 -10.47
C PRO A 4 15.30 14.23 -10.83
N LEU A 5 15.49 13.33 -9.87
CA LEU A 5 15.10 11.93 -9.97
C LEU A 5 13.58 11.84 -9.86
N ARG A 6 12.92 11.25 -10.85
CA ARG A 6 11.46 11.11 -10.92
C ARG A 6 11.02 9.87 -10.16
N LEU A 7 10.35 10.06 -9.02
CA LEU A 7 9.85 8.99 -8.17
C LEU A 7 8.37 8.77 -8.46
N GLY A 8 8.06 7.68 -9.15
CA GLY A 8 6.68 7.29 -9.46
C GLY A 8 5.98 6.65 -8.27
N THR A 9 4.71 6.98 -8.09
CA THR A 9 3.85 6.44 -7.04
C THR A 9 2.39 6.41 -7.48
N ARG A 10 1.58 5.59 -6.83
CA ARG A 10 0.13 5.67 -6.97
C ARG A 10 -0.42 6.96 -6.34
N ALA A 11 -1.56 7.42 -6.82
CA ALA A 11 -2.19 8.65 -6.34
C ALA A 11 -2.93 8.49 -4.99
N SER A 12 -2.97 7.29 -4.38
CA SER A 12 -3.62 7.09 -3.09
C SER A 12 -2.88 7.80 -1.95
N ALA A 13 -3.61 8.26 -0.93
CA ALA A 13 -3.03 8.98 0.20
C ALA A 13 -1.90 8.20 0.89
N LEU A 14 -2.06 6.88 1.08
CA LEU A 14 -1.04 6.02 1.67
C LEU A 14 0.20 5.92 0.77
N ALA A 15 0.03 5.71 -0.54
CA ALA A 15 1.15 5.60 -1.46
C ALA A 15 1.94 6.91 -1.53
N LEU A 16 1.25 8.05 -1.56
CA LEU A 16 1.89 9.37 -1.53
C LEU A 16 2.67 9.60 -0.24
N ALA A 17 2.12 9.24 0.93
CA ALA A 17 2.81 9.35 2.21
C ALA A 17 4.08 8.48 2.24
N GLN A 18 3.99 7.21 1.84
CA GLN A 18 5.13 6.29 1.81
C GLN A 18 6.21 6.75 0.83
N SER A 19 5.81 7.23 -0.35
CA SER A 19 6.74 7.76 -1.34
C SER A 19 7.38 9.07 -0.88
N GLY A 20 6.63 9.88 -0.13
CA GLY A 20 7.16 11.09 0.53
C GLY A 20 8.31 10.77 1.48
N HIS A 21 8.19 9.73 2.31
CA HIS A 21 9.26 9.29 3.22
C HIS A 21 10.54 8.92 2.45
N VAL A 22 10.40 8.19 1.33
CA VAL A 22 11.54 7.83 0.48
C VAL A 22 12.14 9.06 -0.19
N ALA A 23 11.31 9.94 -0.74
CA ALA A 23 11.77 11.18 -1.36
C ALA A 23 12.56 12.05 -0.37
N ASP A 24 12.07 12.18 0.87
CA ASP A 24 12.74 12.94 1.91
C ASP A 24 14.06 12.30 2.35
N ALA A 25 14.13 10.96 2.38
CA ALA A 25 15.38 10.25 2.64
C ALA A 25 16.42 10.54 1.55
N LEU A 26 16.03 10.50 0.29
CA LEU A 26 16.91 10.81 -0.84
C LEU A 26 17.33 12.28 -0.85
N ARG A 27 16.43 13.21 -0.56
CA ARG A 27 16.73 14.64 -0.45
C ARG A 27 17.75 14.93 0.65
N ARG A 28 17.67 14.24 1.80
CA ARG A 28 18.69 14.33 2.86
C ARG A 28 20.09 13.88 2.42
N LEU A 29 20.15 13.01 1.41
CA LEU A 29 21.40 12.59 0.77
C LEU A 29 21.85 13.53 -0.37
N GLY A 30 21.18 14.66 -0.57
CA GLY A 30 21.53 15.66 -1.58
C GLY A 30 20.97 15.36 -2.98
N VAL A 31 20.07 14.37 -3.12
CA VAL A 31 19.42 14.03 -4.39
C VAL A 31 18.18 14.89 -4.57
N ALA A 32 18.09 15.61 -5.71
CA ALA A 32 16.83 16.27 -6.09
C ALA A 32 15.82 15.23 -6.53
N VAL A 33 14.61 15.26 -5.94
CA VAL A 33 13.54 14.28 -6.21
C VAL A 33 12.24 15.00 -6.54
N GLU A 34 11.63 14.59 -7.65
CA GLU A 34 10.27 14.92 -8.07
C GLU A 34 9.37 13.70 -7.84
N VAL A 35 8.27 13.87 -7.09
CA VAL A 35 7.27 12.81 -6.90
C VAL A 35 6.24 12.91 -8.02
N VAL A 36 6.07 11.82 -8.79
CA VAL A 36 5.20 11.73 -9.95
C VAL A 36 4.02 10.79 -9.62
N PRO A 37 2.84 11.32 -9.29
CA PRO A 37 1.65 10.49 -9.09
C PRO A 37 1.19 9.89 -10.42
N LEU A 38 0.98 8.58 -10.46
CA LEU A 38 0.47 7.84 -11.60
C LEU A 38 -0.95 7.35 -11.30
N SER A 39 -1.88 7.65 -12.19
CA SER A 39 -3.23 7.10 -12.12
C SER A 39 -3.21 5.66 -12.60
N THR A 40 -3.75 4.75 -11.81
CA THR A 40 -3.90 3.35 -12.19
C THR A 40 -5.38 3.04 -12.43
N PRO A 41 -5.71 2.13 -13.37
CA PRO A 41 -7.11 1.74 -13.63
C PRO A 41 -7.87 1.26 -12.39
N GLY A 42 -7.15 0.81 -11.36
CA GLY A 42 -7.75 0.38 -10.08
C GLY A 42 -8.08 1.51 -9.10
N ASP A 43 -7.63 2.74 -9.34
CA ASP A 43 -7.85 3.86 -8.42
C ASP A 43 -9.26 4.49 -8.55
N GLY A 44 -10.00 4.17 -9.62
CA GLY A 44 -11.33 4.74 -9.93
C GLY A 44 -12.52 3.77 -9.83
N GLU A 45 -12.32 2.47 -9.67
CA GLU A 45 -13.42 1.50 -9.69
C GLU A 45 -13.93 1.16 -8.29
N SER A 46 -15.22 1.46 -8.06
CA SER A 46 -15.97 1.08 -6.85
C SER A 46 -16.43 -0.40 -6.85
N ALA A 47 -15.96 -1.25 -7.76
CA ALA A 47 -16.39 -2.64 -7.88
C ALA A 47 -15.85 -3.52 -6.73
N PRO A 48 -16.61 -4.52 -6.25
CA PRO A 48 -16.14 -5.44 -5.22
C PRO A 48 -14.90 -6.20 -5.68
N LEU A 49 -13.88 -6.22 -4.83
CA LEU A 49 -12.59 -6.88 -5.08
C LEU A 49 -12.65 -8.42 -4.97
N ALA A 50 -13.82 -8.99 -4.65
CA ALA A 50 -14.01 -10.43 -4.54
C ALA A 50 -13.91 -11.11 -5.91
N GLY A 51 -12.88 -11.93 -6.13
CA GLY A 51 -12.74 -12.82 -7.28
C GLY A 51 -11.89 -12.32 -8.46
N ARG A 52 -11.30 -11.12 -8.39
CA ARG A 52 -10.29 -10.70 -9.38
C ARG A 52 -8.89 -10.97 -8.86
N ALA A 53 -8.04 -11.56 -9.68
CA ALA A 53 -6.61 -11.65 -9.41
C ALA A 53 -6.04 -10.23 -9.33
N HIS A 54 -5.87 -9.75 -8.10
CA HIS A 54 -5.42 -8.37 -7.81
C HIS A 54 -3.90 -8.20 -7.93
N GLU A 55 -3.20 -9.29 -8.21
CA GLU A 55 -1.78 -9.28 -8.43
C GLU A 55 -1.50 -8.60 -9.79
N GLY A 56 -0.98 -7.41 -9.74
CA GLY A 56 -0.44 -6.72 -10.91
C GLY A 56 -1.20 -5.51 -11.44
N ILE A 57 -2.52 -5.34 -11.23
CA ILE A 57 -3.26 -4.19 -11.82
C ILE A 57 -2.69 -2.84 -11.35
N PHE A 58 -2.25 -2.76 -10.09
CA PHE A 58 -1.67 -1.54 -9.52
C PHE A 58 -0.17 -1.39 -9.78
N VAL A 59 0.50 -2.48 -10.15
CA VAL A 59 1.95 -2.50 -10.38
C VAL A 59 2.27 -2.32 -11.86
N SER A 60 1.38 -2.78 -12.76
CA SER A 60 1.62 -2.75 -14.21
C SER A 60 1.88 -1.33 -14.73
N SER A 61 1.00 -0.37 -14.48
CA SER A 61 1.15 1.00 -14.98
C SER A 61 2.42 1.68 -14.46
N VAL A 62 2.79 1.43 -13.20
CA VAL A 62 4.01 1.98 -12.61
C VAL A 62 5.25 1.30 -13.20
N ARG A 63 5.17 -0.02 -13.43
CA ARG A 63 6.24 -0.78 -14.10
C ARG A 63 6.46 -0.32 -15.54
N ASP A 64 5.38 -0.14 -16.29
CA ASP A 64 5.46 0.33 -17.66
C ASP A 64 6.11 1.71 -17.74
N ALA A 65 5.73 2.63 -16.83
CA ALA A 65 6.36 3.95 -16.72
C ALA A 65 7.87 3.89 -16.38
N LEU A 66 8.32 2.89 -15.61
CA LEU A 66 9.76 2.65 -15.37
C LEU A 66 10.46 2.16 -16.63
N ILE A 67 9.88 1.18 -17.33
CA ILE A 67 10.45 0.60 -18.56
C ILE A 67 10.53 1.64 -19.66
N ASP A 68 9.49 2.47 -19.80
CA ASP A 68 9.44 3.57 -20.78
C ASP A 68 10.33 4.77 -20.41
N GLY A 69 10.97 4.74 -19.23
CA GLY A 69 11.80 5.83 -18.75
C GLY A 69 11.02 7.11 -18.43
N ALA A 70 9.71 7.02 -18.21
CA ALA A 70 8.89 8.14 -17.76
C ALA A 70 9.16 8.50 -16.29
N ILE A 71 9.56 7.52 -15.48
CA ILE A 71 10.04 7.66 -14.11
C ILE A 71 11.35 6.91 -13.93
N ASP A 72 12.12 7.24 -12.91
CA ASP A 72 13.45 6.67 -12.66
C ASP A 72 13.44 5.63 -11.53
N LEU A 73 12.52 5.77 -10.60
CA LEU A 73 12.25 4.78 -9.54
C LEU A 73 10.77 4.79 -9.16
N ALA A 74 10.32 3.69 -8.54
CA ALA A 74 8.97 3.56 -8.01
C ALA A 74 9.00 3.07 -6.57
N VAL A 75 8.00 3.48 -5.78
CA VAL A 75 7.80 3.02 -4.40
C VAL A 75 6.51 2.23 -4.31
N HIS A 76 6.62 1.02 -3.76
CA HIS A 76 5.51 0.11 -3.53
C HIS A 76 5.53 -0.45 -2.10
N SER A 77 4.37 -0.74 -1.54
CA SER A 77 4.30 -1.67 -0.42
C SER A 77 4.83 -3.02 -0.88
N TYR A 78 5.82 -3.59 -0.21
CA TYR A 78 6.52 -4.80 -0.66
C TYR A 78 5.59 -6.00 -0.90
N LYS A 79 4.48 -6.08 -0.15
CA LYS A 79 3.44 -7.12 -0.32
C LYS A 79 2.74 -7.08 -1.69
N ASP A 80 2.78 -5.93 -2.38
CA ASP A 80 2.10 -5.71 -3.67
C ASP A 80 3.06 -5.94 -4.86
N VAL A 81 4.36 -6.07 -4.59
CA VAL A 81 5.37 -6.39 -5.62
C VAL A 81 5.25 -7.88 -5.97
N PRO A 82 5.09 -8.26 -7.25
CA PRO A 82 5.07 -9.64 -7.69
C PRO A 82 6.33 -10.40 -7.27
N THR A 83 6.20 -11.69 -7.00
CA THR A 83 7.34 -12.56 -6.66
C THR A 83 8.20 -12.90 -7.88
N ASP A 84 7.60 -12.87 -9.05
CA ASP A 84 8.31 -13.12 -10.29
C ASP A 84 9.18 -11.93 -10.69
N PRO A 85 10.42 -12.14 -11.10
CA PRO A 85 11.27 -11.07 -11.60
C PRO A 85 10.63 -10.34 -12.78
N ALA A 86 10.88 -9.05 -12.88
CA ALA A 86 10.53 -8.27 -14.05
C ALA A 86 11.81 -7.88 -14.78
N ASP A 87 11.90 -8.27 -16.06
CA ASP A 87 13.07 -7.97 -16.87
C ASP A 87 13.37 -6.46 -16.93
N GLY A 88 14.62 -6.11 -16.74
CA GLY A 88 15.08 -4.72 -16.75
C GLY A 88 14.82 -3.94 -15.45
N LEU A 89 14.16 -4.54 -14.45
CA LEU A 89 13.87 -3.89 -13.17
C LEU A 89 14.50 -4.65 -12.01
N VAL A 90 14.87 -3.92 -10.97
CA VAL A 90 15.42 -4.48 -9.74
C VAL A 90 14.77 -3.85 -8.51
N VAL A 91 14.67 -4.60 -7.44
CA VAL A 91 14.37 -4.05 -6.11
C VAL A 91 15.67 -3.46 -5.56
N ALA A 92 15.82 -2.14 -5.68
CA ALA A 92 17.07 -1.46 -5.33
C ALA A 92 17.28 -1.33 -3.81
N ALA A 93 16.20 -1.17 -3.04
CA ALA A 93 16.25 -1.05 -1.59
C ALA A 93 14.90 -1.43 -0.96
N VAL A 94 14.97 -1.90 0.27
CA VAL A 94 13.81 -2.08 1.16
C VAL A 94 14.09 -1.24 2.41
N PRO A 95 13.39 -0.11 2.62
CA PRO A 95 13.52 0.71 3.80
C PRO A 95 13.20 -0.05 5.09
N GLU A 96 13.57 0.54 6.24
CA GLU A 96 13.22 -0.01 7.54
C GLU A 96 11.71 -0.25 7.63
N ARG A 97 11.35 -1.42 8.17
CA ARG A 97 9.97 -1.85 8.30
C ARG A 97 9.31 -1.12 9.46
N GLU A 98 8.12 -0.59 9.20
CA GLU A 98 7.24 -0.09 10.25
C GLU A 98 6.74 -1.22 11.16
N ASP A 99 6.17 -0.86 12.31
CA ASP A 99 5.58 -1.81 13.25
C ASP A 99 4.52 -2.68 12.55
N PRO A 100 4.71 -4.01 12.46
CA PRO A 100 3.82 -4.89 11.71
C PRO A 100 2.53 -5.26 12.46
N ARG A 101 2.35 -4.80 13.70
CA ARG A 101 1.19 -5.14 14.52
C ARG A 101 -0.09 -4.54 13.95
N ASP A 102 -1.17 -5.31 14.05
CA ASP A 102 -2.49 -4.79 13.70
C ASP A 102 -2.97 -3.79 14.77
N THR A 103 -3.60 -2.72 14.33
CA THR A 103 -4.16 -1.67 15.18
C THR A 103 -5.67 -1.64 15.04
N VAL A 104 -6.36 -1.53 16.16
CA VAL A 104 -7.81 -1.27 16.20
C VAL A 104 -8.04 0.23 16.31
N VAL A 105 -8.66 0.81 15.27
CA VAL A 105 -9.09 2.21 15.30
C VAL A 105 -10.51 2.27 15.80
N SER A 106 -10.72 2.72 17.02
CA SER A 106 -12.04 2.79 17.67
C SER A 106 -12.06 3.84 18.77
N ARG A 107 -13.27 4.13 19.30
CA ARG A 107 -13.41 4.95 20.52
C ARG A 107 -13.08 4.17 21.80
N ALA A 108 -13.10 2.83 21.72
CA ALA A 108 -12.69 1.96 22.82
C ALA A 108 -11.16 1.78 22.82
N PRO A 109 -10.52 1.51 23.95
CA PRO A 109 -9.08 1.39 24.06
C PRO A 109 -8.48 0.13 23.40
N GLY A 110 -9.29 -0.67 22.71
CA GLY A 110 -8.85 -1.85 21.98
C GLY A 110 -9.95 -2.87 21.75
N LEU A 111 -9.63 -3.96 21.06
CA LEU A 111 -10.57 -5.00 20.67
C LEU A 111 -11.31 -5.63 21.87
N ALA A 112 -10.59 -5.82 22.98
CA ALA A 112 -11.16 -6.41 24.20
C ALA A 112 -12.26 -5.55 24.84
N ALA A 113 -12.19 -4.23 24.67
CA ALA A 113 -13.14 -3.28 25.27
C ALA A 113 -14.33 -2.95 24.38
N LEU A 114 -14.42 -3.53 23.18
CA LEU A 114 -15.60 -3.36 22.34
C LEU A 114 -16.82 -4.04 22.95
N PRO A 115 -18.02 -3.43 22.89
CA PRO A 115 -19.25 -4.06 23.36
C PRO A 115 -19.57 -5.31 22.55
N ALA A 116 -20.27 -6.25 23.17
CA ALA A 116 -20.76 -7.44 22.46
C ALA A 116 -21.66 -7.05 21.29
N GLY A 117 -21.51 -7.75 20.17
CA GLY A 117 -22.23 -7.45 18.93
C GLY A 117 -21.68 -6.26 18.13
N ALA A 118 -20.61 -5.59 18.57
CA ALA A 118 -20.01 -4.51 17.82
C ALA A 118 -19.46 -4.99 16.46
N ILE A 119 -19.48 -4.10 15.48
CA ILE A 119 -19.02 -4.40 14.12
C ILE A 119 -17.58 -3.95 13.95
N VAL A 120 -16.71 -4.87 13.54
CA VAL A 120 -15.31 -4.62 13.17
C VAL A 120 -15.18 -4.61 11.66
N GLY A 121 -14.73 -3.48 11.12
CA GLY A 121 -14.53 -3.33 9.68
C GLY A 121 -13.17 -3.90 9.24
N THR A 122 -13.17 -4.86 8.32
CA THR A 122 -11.95 -5.34 7.65
C THR A 122 -12.26 -6.10 6.34
N CYS A 123 -11.42 -5.91 5.32
CA CYS A 123 -11.43 -6.75 4.10
C CYS A 123 -10.42 -7.90 4.17
N SER A 124 -9.62 -7.99 5.23
CA SER A 124 -8.64 -9.06 5.39
C SER A 124 -9.29 -10.31 5.98
N VAL A 125 -9.32 -11.40 5.19
CA VAL A 125 -9.84 -12.70 5.67
C VAL A 125 -9.07 -13.22 6.89
N ARG A 126 -7.77 -12.92 6.99
CA ARG A 126 -6.93 -13.30 8.15
C ARG A 126 -7.32 -12.52 9.39
N ARG A 127 -7.54 -11.21 9.28
CA ARG A 127 -8.01 -10.38 10.40
C ARG A 127 -9.42 -10.77 10.84
N ALA A 128 -10.32 -11.03 9.89
CA ALA A 128 -11.66 -11.52 10.19
C ALA A 128 -11.62 -12.82 10.99
N ALA A 129 -10.85 -13.81 10.55
CA ALA A 129 -10.68 -15.07 11.25
C ALA A 129 -10.10 -14.89 12.66
N TRP A 130 -9.13 -13.97 12.81
CA TRP A 130 -8.55 -13.66 14.11
C TRP A 130 -9.56 -12.98 15.05
N VAL A 131 -10.34 -12.01 14.57
CA VAL A 131 -11.40 -11.36 15.35
C VAL A 131 -12.40 -12.41 15.84
N HIS A 132 -12.90 -13.28 14.96
CA HIS A 132 -13.84 -14.33 15.34
C HIS A 132 -13.25 -15.34 16.34
N ARG A 133 -11.94 -15.59 16.29
CA ARG A 133 -11.28 -16.48 17.25
C ARG A 133 -11.20 -15.88 18.64
N VAL A 134 -10.87 -14.59 18.76
CA VAL A 134 -10.61 -13.96 20.06
C VAL A 134 -11.85 -13.28 20.66
N ARG A 135 -12.81 -12.90 19.82
CA ARG A 135 -14.06 -12.25 20.17
C ARG A 135 -15.19 -12.75 19.26
N PRO A 136 -15.67 -13.99 19.49
CA PRO A 136 -16.73 -14.61 18.65
C PRO A 136 -18.08 -13.88 18.74
N ASP A 137 -18.24 -13.02 19.74
CA ASP A 137 -19.41 -12.16 19.96
C ASP A 137 -19.43 -10.92 19.04
N LEU A 138 -18.34 -10.61 18.32
CA LEU A 138 -18.28 -9.47 17.41
C LEU A 138 -18.71 -9.85 16.00
N GLN A 139 -19.22 -8.87 15.27
CA GLN A 139 -19.52 -8.99 13.86
C GLN A 139 -18.37 -8.44 13.01
N VAL A 140 -18.19 -8.97 11.80
CA VAL A 140 -17.20 -8.45 10.84
C VAL A 140 -17.92 -7.97 9.59
N ALA A 141 -17.57 -6.78 9.14
CA ALA A 141 -18.07 -6.21 7.89
C ALA A 141 -16.90 -5.76 7.00
N PRO A 142 -17.02 -5.89 5.66
CA PRO A 142 -15.98 -5.40 4.75
C PRO A 142 -15.95 -3.87 4.78
N ILE A 143 -14.75 -3.31 4.87
CA ILE A 143 -14.50 -1.88 4.64
C ILE A 143 -13.34 -1.70 3.67
N ARG A 144 -13.35 -0.59 2.96
CA ARG A 144 -12.20 -0.14 2.17
C ARG A 144 -11.39 0.89 2.97
N GLY A 145 -10.08 0.78 2.90
CA GLY A 145 -9.13 1.76 3.38
C GLY A 145 -8.50 2.50 2.21
#